data_c0116561e546c612954455cf81c2b597
#
_entry.id   c0116561e546c612954455cf81c2b597
#
_cell.length_a   1.000
_cell.length_b   1.000
_cell.length_c   1.000
_cell.angle_alpha   90.00
_cell.angle_beta   90.00
_cell.angle_gamma   90.00
#
_symmetry.space_group_name_H-M   'P 1'
#
loop_
_entity.id
_entity.type
_entity.pdbx_description
1 polymer ?
#
loop_
_entity_poly.entity_id
_entity_poly.type
_entity_poly.pdbx_seq_one_letter_code
_entity_poly.pdbx_strand_id
1 'polypeptide(L)'
;MKRSITILAACALLSGAVFTSCSTPAEKVEKAENNVVKANNELDTANKEYLADMASFRKENDDKIAANNQSIADFNARIEDQKATAKADYKVKIAELEKKNTDMKKRMDDYKEDGKDNWSKFKTEFSHDMDELGKAFKNFGVKNVK
;
A
#
# COMPACT_ATOMS: atom_id res chain seq x y z
N MET A 1 -16.63 27.57 -13.05
CA MET A 1 -18.00 27.43 -12.52
C MET A 1 -17.88 27.24 -11.03
N LYS A 2 -18.27 28.26 -10.26
CA LYS A 2 -18.18 28.29 -8.79
C LYS A 2 -19.33 27.47 -8.22
N ARG A 3 -19.10 26.38 -7.53
CA ARG A 3 -20.12 25.66 -6.77
C ARG A 3 -20.11 26.15 -5.34
N SER A 4 -21.13 26.96 -5.01
CA SER A 4 -21.42 27.41 -3.65
C SER A 4 -21.97 26.23 -2.85
N ILE A 5 -21.28 25.84 -1.78
CA ILE A 5 -21.81 24.88 -0.81
C ILE A 5 -22.60 25.67 0.22
N THR A 6 -23.91 25.55 0.15
CA THR A 6 -24.84 26.11 1.13
C THR A 6 -24.91 25.15 2.32
N ILE A 7 -24.31 25.53 3.44
CA ILE A 7 -24.45 24.80 4.70
C ILE A 7 -25.80 25.19 5.30
N LEU A 8 -26.75 24.25 5.27
CA LEU A 8 -28.04 24.39 5.97
C LEU A 8 -27.81 24.05 7.45
N ALA A 9 -27.83 25.08 8.30
CA ALA A 9 -27.85 24.91 9.73
C ALA A 9 -29.27 24.50 10.17
N ALA A 10 -29.47 23.24 10.50
CA ALA A 10 -30.69 22.77 11.16
C ALA A 10 -30.55 22.97 12.66
N CYS A 11 -31.13 24.05 13.20
CA CYS A 11 -31.32 24.24 14.62
C CYS A 11 -32.43 23.30 15.12
N ALA A 12 -32.08 22.16 15.69
CA ALA A 12 -32.98 21.36 16.49
C ALA A 12 -32.92 21.85 17.95
N LEU A 13 -33.91 22.58 18.38
CA LEU A 13 -34.17 22.91 19.79
C LEU A 13 -34.59 21.64 20.52
N LEU A 14 -33.68 21.00 21.22
CA LEU A 14 -34.00 20.01 22.25
C LEU A 14 -33.78 20.65 23.60
N SER A 15 -34.89 21.13 24.19
CA SER A 15 -35.01 21.49 25.60
C SER A 15 -34.97 20.20 26.41
N GLY A 16 -33.91 19.99 27.18
CA GLY A 16 -33.78 18.85 28.07
C GLY A 16 -32.57 18.98 28.99
N ALA A 17 -32.84 19.32 30.26
CA ALA A 17 -32.02 19.16 31.47
C ALA A 17 -30.59 19.73 31.40
N VAL A 18 -30.44 20.99 31.77
CA VAL A 18 -29.17 21.64 32.16
C VAL A 18 -28.69 21.01 33.48
N PHE A 19 -27.94 19.89 33.37
CA PHE A 19 -26.99 19.62 34.46
C PHE A 19 -25.84 20.62 34.24
N THR A 20 -25.92 21.74 34.94
CA THR A 20 -24.86 22.74 35.05
C THR A 20 -23.69 22.12 35.81
N SER A 21 -22.86 21.36 35.09
CA SER A 21 -21.48 21.18 35.50
C SER A 21 -20.84 22.56 35.34
N CYS A 22 -20.75 23.30 36.44
CA CYS A 22 -20.12 24.61 36.47
C CYS A 22 -18.61 24.47 36.36
N SER A 23 -18.13 24.16 35.15
CA SER A 23 -16.74 24.36 34.82
C SER A 23 -16.55 25.83 34.49
N THR A 24 -15.61 26.47 35.19
CA THR A 24 -15.24 27.87 34.92
C THR A 24 -14.75 28.05 33.47
N PRO A 25 -14.84 29.26 32.90
CA PRO A 25 -14.26 29.52 31.57
C PRO A 25 -12.79 29.12 31.48
N ALA A 26 -12.00 29.28 32.53
CA ALA A 26 -10.59 28.87 32.58
C ALA A 26 -10.43 27.35 32.50
N GLU A 27 -11.21 26.56 33.22
CA GLU A 27 -11.19 25.09 33.14
C GLU A 27 -11.62 24.56 31.75
N LYS A 28 -12.52 25.29 31.06
CA LYS A 28 -12.91 24.93 29.71
C LYS A 28 -11.76 25.15 28.72
N VAL A 29 -10.99 26.22 28.89
CA VAL A 29 -9.79 26.49 28.08
C VAL A 29 -8.73 25.42 28.32
N GLU A 30 -8.39 25.14 29.57
CA GLU A 30 -7.42 24.11 29.94
C GLU A 30 -7.81 22.73 29.38
N LYS A 31 -9.08 22.37 29.49
CA LYS A 31 -9.59 21.11 28.92
C LYS A 31 -9.47 21.08 27.38
N ALA A 32 -9.74 22.19 26.71
CA ALA A 32 -9.60 22.29 25.27
C ALA A 32 -8.13 22.18 24.84
N GLU A 33 -7.20 22.85 25.54
CA GLU A 33 -5.76 22.76 25.32
C GLU A 33 -5.25 21.33 25.50
N ASN A 34 -5.65 20.65 26.56
CA ASN A 34 -5.30 19.25 26.80
C ASN A 34 -5.83 18.32 25.70
N ASN A 35 -7.04 18.57 25.18
CA ASN A 35 -7.59 17.81 24.07
C ASN A 35 -6.79 18.03 22.78
N VAL A 36 -6.32 19.27 22.51
CA VAL A 36 -5.47 19.57 21.36
C VAL A 36 -4.11 18.85 21.47
N VAL A 37 -3.49 18.88 22.64
CA VAL A 37 -2.23 18.16 22.89
C VAL A 37 -2.42 16.66 22.66
N LYS A 38 -3.51 16.09 23.19
CA LYS A 38 -3.82 14.67 23.00
C LYS A 38 -4.03 14.33 21.53
N ALA A 39 -4.83 15.12 20.80
CA ALA A 39 -5.09 14.91 19.39
C ALA A 39 -3.80 15.01 18.54
N ASN A 40 -2.91 15.95 18.87
CA ASN A 40 -1.61 16.07 18.20
C ASN A 40 -0.72 14.84 18.44
N ASN A 41 -0.69 14.31 19.66
CA ASN A 41 0.06 13.10 19.99
C ASN A 41 -0.50 11.87 19.27
N GLU A 42 -1.82 11.75 19.19
CA GLU A 42 -2.50 10.68 18.44
C GLU A 42 -2.18 10.77 16.93
N LEU A 43 -2.20 11.96 16.37
CA LEU A 43 -1.83 12.20 14.97
C LEU A 43 -0.36 11.83 14.69
N ASP A 44 0.57 12.23 15.56
CA ASP A 44 1.99 11.90 15.43
C ASP A 44 2.19 10.37 15.50
N THR A 45 1.52 9.71 16.42
CA THR A 45 1.56 8.25 16.55
C THR A 45 1.02 7.57 15.28
N ALA A 46 -0.15 7.97 14.81
CA ALA A 46 -0.74 7.43 13.59
C ALA A 46 0.14 7.65 12.34
N ASN A 47 0.82 8.80 12.25
CA ASN A 47 1.78 9.07 11.18
C ASN A 47 2.98 8.13 11.24
N LYS A 48 3.54 7.89 12.43
CA LYS A 48 4.67 6.97 12.63
C LYS A 48 4.27 5.54 12.27
N GLU A 49 3.10 5.09 12.69
CA GLU A 49 2.56 3.77 12.35
C GLU A 49 2.37 3.61 10.84
N TYR A 50 1.81 4.61 10.17
CA TYR A 50 1.66 4.62 8.71
C TYR A 50 3.02 4.50 7.99
N LEU A 51 4.01 5.29 8.38
CA LEU A 51 5.35 5.25 7.77
C LEU A 51 6.05 3.91 8.03
N ALA A 52 5.90 3.35 9.22
CA ALA A 52 6.45 2.04 9.57
C ALA A 52 5.79 0.92 8.75
N ASP A 53 4.46 0.94 8.59
CA ASP A 53 3.72 0.00 7.76
C ASP A 53 4.16 0.09 6.29
N MET A 54 4.31 1.30 5.76
CA MET A 54 4.83 1.54 4.41
C MET A 54 6.25 0.99 4.21
N ALA A 55 7.14 1.25 5.16
CA ALA A 55 8.52 0.78 5.09
C ALA A 55 8.60 -0.76 5.13
N SER A 56 7.82 -1.38 6.02
CA SER A 56 7.71 -2.84 6.12
C SER A 56 7.17 -3.46 4.84
N PHE A 57 6.10 -2.91 4.30
CA PHE A 57 5.49 -3.39 3.06
C PHE A 57 6.43 -3.25 1.85
N ARG A 58 7.15 -2.13 1.75
CA ARG A 58 8.18 -1.93 0.71
C ARG A 58 9.26 -3.00 0.80
N LYS A 59 9.82 -3.19 2.01
CA LYS A 59 10.87 -4.18 2.23
C LYS A 59 10.42 -5.59 1.84
N GLU A 60 9.25 -6.02 2.30
CA GLU A 60 8.70 -7.34 1.98
C GLU A 60 8.58 -7.56 0.46
N ASN A 61 8.10 -6.55 -0.25
CA ASN A 61 7.91 -6.67 -1.69
C ASN A 61 9.20 -6.51 -2.48
N ASP A 62 10.17 -5.72 -2.02
CA ASP A 62 11.52 -5.69 -2.58
C ASP A 62 12.21 -7.06 -2.46
N ASP A 63 12.06 -7.74 -1.33
CA ASP A 63 12.56 -9.09 -1.13
C ASP A 63 11.90 -10.10 -2.12
N LYS A 64 10.59 -10.00 -2.34
CA LYS A 64 9.87 -10.83 -3.35
C LYS A 64 10.35 -10.53 -4.77
N ILE A 65 10.53 -9.25 -5.12
CA ILE A 65 11.03 -8.82 -6.44
C ILE A 65 12.45 -9.34 -6.67
N ALA A 66 13.31 -9.29 -5.65
CA ALA A 66 14.65 -9.83 -5.73
C ALA A 66 14.66 -11.36 -5.93
N ALA A 67 13.80 -12.09 -5.22
CA ALA A 67 13.63 -13.53 -5.40
C ALA A 67 13.13 -13.89 -6.81
N ASN A 68 12.22 -13.08 -7.36
CA ASN A 68 11.76 -13.23 -8.74
C ASN A 68 12.90 -13.01 -9.74
N ASN A 69 13.76 -12.01 -9.54
CA ASN A 69 14.94 -11.76 -10.38
C ASN A 69 15.92 -12.95 -10.36
N GLN A 70 16.12 -13.57 -9.19
CA GLN A 70 16.91 -14.80 -9.09
C GLN A 70 16.26 -15.93 -9.90
N SER A 71 14.94 -16.10 -9.79
CA SER A 71 14.21 -17.09 -10.60
C SER A 71 14.33 -16.86 -12.10
N ILE A 72 14.33 -15.60 -12.55
CA ILE A 72 14.55 -15.23 -13.95
C ILE A 72 15.95 -15.65 -14.40
N ALA A 73 16.97 -15.38 -13.59
CA ALA A 73 18.35 -15.80 -13.88
C ALA A 73 18.47 -17.33 -13.98
N ASP A 74 17.85 -18.05 -13.04
CA ASP A 74 17.83 -19.52 -13.04
C ASP A 74 17.09 -20.08 -14.27
N PHE A 75 15.97 -19.48 -14.67
CA PHE A 75 15.25 -19.88 -15.88
C PHE A 75 16.08 -19.65 -17.13
N ASN A 76 16.74 -18.49 -17.26
CA ASN A 76 17.62 -18.20 -18.37
C ASN A 76 18.77 -19.22 -18.46
N ALA A 77 19.40 -19.56 -17.34
CA ALA A 77 20.45 -20.58 -17.32
C ALA A 77 19.94 -21.95 -17.77
N ARG A 78 18.75 -22.36 -17.29
CA ARG A 78 18.17 -23.69 -17.60
C ARG A 78 17.71 -23.86 -19.04
N ILE A 79 17.37 -22.78 -19.73
CA ILE A 79 16.95 -22.87 -21.13
C ILE A 79 18.13 -22.90 -22.12
N GLU A 80 19.36 -22.67 -21.66
CA GLU A 80 20.52 -22.66 -22.55
C GLU A 80 20.74 -24.01 -23.27
N ASP A 81 20.45 -25.12 -22.60
CA ASP A 81 20.58 -26.47 -23.13
C ASP A 81 19.36 -26.95 -23.94
N GLN A 82 18.33 -26.12 -24.11
CA GLN A 82 17.11 -26.49 -24.85
C GLN A 82 17.30 -26.37 -26.36
N LYS A 83 16.50 -27.15 -27.13
CA LYS A 83 16.44 -27.01 -28.59
C LYS A 83 16.05 -25.58 -28.99
N ALA A 84 16.59 -25.09 -30.11
CA ALA A 84 16.46 -23.69 -30.54
C ALA A 84 15.01 -23.18 -30.57
N THR A 85 14.05 -23.97 -31.03
CA THR A 85 12.63 -23.60 -31.08
C THR A 85 12.03 -23.43 -29.69
N ALA A 86 12.23 -24.43 -28.81
CA ALA A 86 11.74 -24.37 -27.41
C ALA A 86 12.40 -23.23 -26.64
N LYS A 87 13.69 -23.01 -26.86
CA LYS A 87 14.45 -21.89 -26.25
C LYS A 87 13.85 -20.54 -26.61
N ALA A 88 13.46 -20.32 -27.89
CA ALA A 88 12.85 -19.07 -28.32
C ALA A 88 11.51 -18.81 -27.57
N ASP A 89 10.64 -19.81 -27.47
CA ASP A 89 9.35 -19.71 -26.76
C ASP A 89 9.53 -19.44 -25.27
N TYR A 90 10.52 -20.08 -24.65
CA TYR A 90 10.83 -19.83 -23.24
C TYR A 90 11.39 -18.43 -23.01
N LYS A 91 12.25 -17.91 -23.89
CA LYS A 91 12.78 -16.55 -23.80
C LYS A 91 11.66 -15.50 -23.81
N VAL A 92 10.66 -15.66 -24.66
CA VAL A 92 9.49 -14.73 -24.68
C VAL A 92 8.78 -14.76 -23.33
N LYS A 93 8.49 -15.93 -22.79
CA LYS A 93 7.79 -16.06 -21.51
C LYS A 93 8.60 -15.54 -20.32
N ILE A 94 9.91 -15.74 -20.34
CA ILE A 94 10.80 -15.19 -19.30
C ILE A 94 10.82 -13.66 -19.39
N ALA A 95 10.90 -13.09 -20.58
CA ALA A 95 10.85 -11.64 -20.78
C ALA A 95 9.52 -11.02 -20.29
N GLU A 96 8.39 -11.74 -20.44
CA GLU A 96 7.10 -11.31 -19.88
C GLU A 96 7.11 -11.29 -18.34
N LEU A 97 7.70 -12.31 -17.70
CA LEU A 97 7.84 -12.36 -16.24
C LEU A 97 8.77 -11.24 -15.74
N GLU A 98 9.89 -11.02 -16.42
CA GLU A 98 10.82 -9.95 -16.10
C GLU A 98 10.17 -8.57 -16.20
N LYS A 99 9.42 -8.34 -17.30
CA LYS A 99 8.66 -7.10 -17.47
C LYS A 99 7.68 -6.89 -16.34
N LYS A 100 6.87 -7.89 -15.99
CA LYS A 100 5.91 -7.80 -14.89
C LYS A 100 6.60 -7.51 -13.55
N ASN A 101 7.73 -8.17 -13.27
CA ASN A 101 8.49 -7.94 -12.05
C ASN A 101 9.05 -6.51 -11.98
N THR A 102 9.54 -5.99 -13.10
CA THR A 102 10.00 -4.60 -13.23
C THR A 102 8.85 -3.60 -13.06
N ASP A 103 7.69 -3.88 -13.66
CA ASP A 103 6.50 -3.03 -13.51
C ASP A 103 6.03 -2.98 -12.04
N MET A 104 6.09 -4.11 -11.31
CA MET A 104 5.78 -4.15 -9.88
C MET A 104 6.77 -3.29 -9.07
N LYS A 105 8.08 -3.40 -9.35
CA LYS A 105 9.08 -2.53 -8.70
C LYS A 105 8.78 -1.06 -8.94
N LYS A 106 8.52 -0.70 -10.19
CA LYS A 106 8.20 0.68 -10.57
C LYS A 106 6.95 1.20 -9.86
N ARG A 107 5.86 0.42 -9.78
CA ARG A 107 4.64 0.79 -9.07
C ARG A 107 4.89 1.04 -7.58
N MET A 108 5.76 0.24 -6.94
CA MET A 108 6.15 0.45 -5.56
C MET A 108 6.95 1.73 -5.37
N ASP A 109 7.91 2.01 -6.28
CA ASP A 109 8.76 3.19 -6.22
C ASP A 109 7.98 4.48 -6.50
N ASP A 110 7.00 4.42 -7.40
CA ASP A 110 6.15 5.56 -7.77
C ASP A 110 5.13 5.92 -6.67
N TYR A 111 4.84 5.00 -5.73
CA TYR A 111 3.90 5.29 -4.64
C TYR A 111 4.54 6.22 -3.61
N LYS A 112 3.92 7.39 -3.41
CA LYS A 112 4.43 8.45 -2.53
C LYS A 112 3.74 8.45 -1.17
N GLU A 113 4.44 8.98 -0.18
CA GLU A 113 3.98 9.04 1.22
C GLU A 113 2.76 9.94 1.44
N ASP A 114 2.50 10.88 0.55
CA ASP A 114 1.32 11.75 0.60
C ASP A 114 0.02 11.07 0.18
N GLY A 115 0.11 9.84 -0.31
CA GLY A 115 -1.04 9.00 -0.71
C GLY A 115 -1.76 8.27 0.41
N LYS A 116 -1.80 8.79 1.66
CA LYS A 116 -2.36 8.11 2.85
C LYS A 116 -3.77 7.57 2.65
N ASP A 117 -4.63 8.35 2.03
CA ASP A 117 -6.05 7.99 1.81
C ASP A 117 -6.21 6.76 0.90
N ASN A 118 -5.21 6.47 0.06
CA ASN A 118 -5.21 5.37 -0.90
C ASN A 118 -4.32 4.19 -0.49
N TRP A 119 -3.61 4.30 0.65
CA TRP A 119 -2.63 3.30 1.07
C TRP A 119 -3.21 1.89 1.20
N SER A 120 -4.33 1.77 1.89
CA SER A 120 -4.99 0.47 2.10
C SER A 120 -5.42 -0.17 0.77
N LYS A 121 -5.96 0.64 -0.15
CA LYS A 121 -6.36 0.18 -1.49
C LYS A 121 -5.14 -0.24 -2.30
N PHE A 122 -4.08 0.60 -2.31
CA PHE A 122 -2.82 0.28 -2.97
C PHE A 122 -2.22 -1.04 -2.47
N LYS A 123 -2.12 -1.23 -1.14
CA LYS A 123 -1.62 -2.48 -0.55
C LYS A 123 -2.40 -3.69 -1.03
N THR A 124 -3.73 -3.61 -1.03
CA THR A 124 -4.60 -4.72 -1.44
C THR A 124 -4.39 -5.08 -2.90
N GLU A 125 -4.42 -4.10 -3.80
CA GLU A 125 -4.22 -4.31 -5.23
C GLU A 125 -2.81 -4.80 -5.55
N PHE A 126 -1.81 -4.18 -4.93
CA PHE A 126 -0.41 -4.56 -5.12
C PHE A 126 -0.13 -5.98 -4.63
N SER A 127 -0.63 -6.36 -3.44
CA SER A 127 -0.47 -7.71 -2.91
C SER A 127 -1.11 -8.75 -3.81
N HIS A 128 -2.32 -8.48 -4.32
CA HIS A 128 -2.98 -9.36 -5.27
C HIS A 128 -2.12 -9.58 -6.53
N ASP A 129 -1.60 -8.51 -7.13
CA ASP A 129 -0.81 -8.60 -8.36
C ASP A 129 0.54 -9.30 -8.13
N MET A 130 1.18 -9.07 -6.97
CA MET A 130 2.40 -9.80 -6.56
C MET A 130 2.14 -11.29 -6.35
N ASP A 131 1.01 -11.67 -5.78
CA ASP A 131 0.63 -13.07 -5.59
C ASP A 131 0.38 -13.75 -6.95
N GLU A 132 -0.31 -13.08 -7.88
CA GLU A 132 -0.50 -13.60 -9.24
C GLU A 132 0.83 -13.74 -9.99
N LEU A 133 1.73 -12.80 -9.84
CA LEU A 133 3.08 -12.88 -10.38
C LEU A 133 3.85 -14.06 -9.76
N GLY A 134 3.80 -14.23 -8.45
CA GLY A 134 4.41 -15.37 -7.75
C GLY A 134 3.87 -16.72 -8.23
N LYS A 135 2.56 -16.84 -8.46
CA LYS A 135 1.95 -18.03 -9.08
C LYS A 135 2.48 -18.27 -10.49
N ALA A 136 2.66 -17.21 -11.29
CA ALA A 136 3.19 -17.33 -12.65
C ALA A 136 4.64 -17.86 -12.64
N PHE A 137 5.49 -17.37 -11.74
CA PHE A 137 6.85 -17.90 -11.54
C PHE A 137 6.85 -19.36 -11.13
N LYS A 138 6.03 -19.72 -10.16
CA LYS A 138 5.90 -21.10 -9.68
C LYS A 138 5.43 -22.04 -10.79
N ASN A 139 4.42 -21.66 -11.55
CA ASN A 139 3.87 -22.46 -12.64
C ASN A 139 4.88 -22.61 -13.81
N PHE A 140 5.69 -21.59 -14.07
CA PHE A 140 6.74 -21.64 -15.07
C PHE A 140 7.83 -22.66 -14.68
N GLY A 141 8.25 -22.67 -13.40
CA GLY A 141 9.24 -23.62 -12.89
C GLY A 141 8.79 -25.08 -12.94
N VAL A 142 7.52 -25.36 -12.65
CA VAL A 142 6.97 -26.73 -12.61
C VAL A 142 6.89 -27.37 -14.01
N LYS A 143 6.57 -26.60 -15.04
CA LYS A 143 6.43 -27.13 -16.42
C LYS A 143 7.75 -27.53 -17.09
N ASN A 144 8.88 -27.13 -16.54
CA ASN A 144 10.21 -27.36 -17.11
C ASN A 144 10.99 -28.50 -16.47
N VAL A 145 10.33 -29.34 -15.61
CA VAL A 145 10.94 -30.48 -14.91
C VAL A 145 10.68 -31.81 -15.62
N LYS A 146 10.31 -31.79 -16.91
CA LYS A 146 10.15 -33.03 -17.70
C LYS A 146 11.11 -33.04 -18.89
#